data_3d8ae729aac028dc5a654400999570fe
#
_entry.id   3d8ae729aac028dc5a654400999570fe
#
_cell.length_a   1.000
_cell.length_b   1.000
_cell.length_c   1.000
_cell.angle_alpha   90.00
_cell.angle_beta   90.00
_cell.angle_gamma   90.00
#
_symmetry.space_group_name_H-M   'P 1'
#
loop_
_entity.id
_entity.type
_entity.pdbx_description
1 polymer ?
#
loop_
_entity_poly.entity_id
_entity_poly.type
_entity_poly.pdbx_seq_one_letter_code
_entity_poly.pdbx_strand_id
1 'polypeptide(L)'
;MRCALTISYNGTHFLGSQIQKESPNTVFGVLTHLLYELNINTKVIASGRTDKGVHATGQVCHIELPPFWSDLDKLKKVLNEMLPPSIHVKNVKSVDKDFHARYSAKKRVYRYFIKEESSNPFENDFITFLPSIDSKRIEKNIKLFEGEHDFKYFMKRGSDINSTIRVIYKSYAYRYKGYIVLNFEANGFLRSQIRLMIGALLKLNSNEINEQLECKKNHKIKPAPCNGLYLAKIKY
;
A
#
# COMPACT_ATOMS: atom_id res chain seq x y z
N MET A 1 -8.66 24.83 -7.33
CA MET A 1 -7.46 24.76 -6.45
C MET A 1 -7.05 23.31 -6.30
N ARG A 2 -5.75 22.97 -6.51
CA ARG A 2 -5.28 21.59 -6.30
C ARG A 2 -5.06 21.31 -4.83
N CYS A 3 -5.61 20.18 -4.35
CA CYS A 3 -5.45 19.74 -2.97
C CYS A 3 -4.98 18.29 -2.89
N ALA A 4 -4.10 18.02 -1.93
CA ALA A 4 -3.68 16.68 -1.56
C ALA A 4 -4.43 16.22 -0.31
N LEU A 5 -5.03 15.04 -0.41
CA LEU A 5 -5.71 14.35 0.68
C LEU A 5 -4.81 13.21 1.17
N THR A 6 -4.55 13.16 2.48
CA THR A 6 -3.96 11.98 3.12
C THR A 6 -5.08 11.17 3.74
N ILE A 7 -5.24 9.93 3.30
CA ILE A 7 -6.32 9.05 3.75
C ILE A 7 -5.79 7.77 4.39
N SER A 8 -6.55 7.24 5.33
CA SER A 8 -6.40 5.88 5.86
C SER A 8 -7.64 5.06 5.54
N TYR A 9 -7.48 3.76 5.37
CA TYR A 9 -8.61 2.86 5.15
C TYR A 9 -8.34 1.43 5.59
N ASN A 10 -9.40 0.78 6.07
CA ASN A 10 -9.48 -0.67 6.18
C ASN A 10 -9.81 -1.25 4.80
N GLY A 11 -8.87 -1.99 4.20
CA GLY A 11 -9.01 -2.55 2.86
C GLY A 11 -9.84 -3.82 2.76
N THR A 12 -10.20 -4.44 3.88
CA THR A 12 -10.83 -5.78 3.95
C THR A 12 -12.07 -5.89 3.08
N HIS A 13 -12.92 -4.87 3.13
CA HIS A 13 -14.21 -4.87 2.43
C HIS A 13 -14.15 -4.29 1.01
N PHE A 14 -12.98 -3.86 0.54
CA PHE A 14 -12.81 -3.25 -0.78
C PHE A 14 -12.15 -4.21 -1.79
N LEU A 15 -12.54 -4.11 -3.04
CA LEU A 15 -11.91 -4.81 -4.16
C LEU A 15 -10.56 -4.19 -4.57
N GLY A 16 -9.97 -3.42 -3.68
CA GLY A 16 -8.74 -2.66 -3.84
C GLY A 16 -9.01 -1.15 -3.84
N SER A 17 -7.94 -0.37 -3.98
CA SER A 17 -8.10 1.09 -3.89
C SER A 17 -8.57 1.73 -5.20
N GLN A 18 -8.22 1.18 -6.36
CA GLN A 18 -8.49 1.79 -7.65
C GLN A 18 -9.92 1.52 -8.13
N ILE A 19 -10.55 2.55 -8.73
CA ILE A 19 -11.85 2.46 -9.39
C ILE A 19 -11.81 1.35 -10.45
N GLN A 20 -12.83 0.50 -10.44
CA GLN A 20 -13.04 -0.60 -11.39
C GLN A 20 -14.37 -0.41 -12.13
N LYS A 21 -14.42 -0.76 -13.42
CA LYS A 21 -15.64 -0.62 -14.22
C LYS A 21 -16.78 -1.52 -13.71
N GLU A 22 -16.40 -2.67 -13.16
CA GLU A 22 -17.32 -3.75 -12.79
C GLU A 22 -17.87 -3.62 -11.36
N SER A 23 -17.32 -2.71 -10.56
CA SER A 23 -17.74 -2.53 -9.17
C SER A 23 -17.39 -1.17 -8.61
N PRO A 24 -18.34 -0.47 -7.97
CA PRO A 24 -18.09 0.77 -7.23
C PRO A 24 -17.37 0.51 -5.90
N ASN A 25 -17.33 -0.76 -5.42
CA ASN A 25 -16.80 -1.11 -4.10
C ASN A 25 -15.25 -1.08 -4.06
N THR A 26 -14.72 0.11 -4.30
CA THR A 26 -13.29 0.42 -4.20
C THR A 26 -13.10 1.70 -3.38
N VAL A 27 -11.95 1.86 -2.71
CA VAL A 27 -11.71 3.03 -1.87
C VAL A 27 -11.90 4.34 -2.63
N PHE A 28 -11.34 4.44 -3.84
CA PHE A 28 -11.48 5.65 -4.66
C PHE A 28 -12.82 5.73 -5.41
N GLY A 29 -13.53 4.62 -5.56
CA GLY A 29 -14.91 4.63 -6.05
C GLY A 29 -15.84 5.33 -5.06
N VAL A 30 -15.77 4.92 -3.79
CA VAL A 30 -16.54 5.55 -2.70
C VAL A 30 -16.18 7.02 -2.54
N LEU A 31 -14.86 7.35 -2.50
CA LEU A 31 -14.44 8.75 -2.38
C LEU A 31 -14.90 9.60 -3.57
N THR A 32 -14.81 9.09 -4.80
CA THR A 32 -15.23 9.84 -6.00
C THR A 32 -16.73 10.07 -6.00
N HIS A 33 -17.53 9.08 -5.60
CA HIS A 33 -18.99 9.23 -5.47
C HIS A 33 -19.34 10.32 -4.47
N LEU A 34 -18.74 10.29 -3.29
CA LEU A 34 -18.93 11.30 -2.26
C LEU A 34 -18.53 12.71 -2.73
N LEU A 35 -17.41 12.85 -3.42
CA LEU A 35 -16.98 14.13 -3.97
C LEU A 35 -18.01 14.68 -4.98
N TYR A 36 -18.60 13.80 -5.79
CA TYR A 36 -19.66 14.18 -6.72
C TYR A 36 -20.90 14.71 -5.99
N GLU A 37 -21.34 14.07 -4.91
CA GLU A 37 -22.47 14.54 -4.07
C GLU A 37 -22.19 15.94 -3.46
N LEU A 38 -20.92 16.27 -3.21
CA LEU A 38 -20.49 17.58 -2.75
C LEU A 38 -20.26 18.60 -3.88
N ASN A 39 -20.72 18.30 -5.09
CA ASN A 39 -20.50 19.09 -6.31
C ASN A 39 -19.01 19.33 -6.63
N ILE A 40 -18.14 18.38 -6.25
CA ILE A 40 -16.71 18.39 -6.56
C ILE A 40 -16.48 17.41 -7.74
N ASN A 41 -16.69 17.90 -8.96
CA ASN A 41 -16.48 17.13 -10.19
C ASN A 41 -15.00 17.07 -10.53
N THR A 42 -14.28 16.09 -10.00
CA THR A 42 -12.84 15.96 -10.13
C THR A 42 -12.41 14.52 -10.33
N LYS A 43 -11.25 14.35 -10.96
CA LYS A 43 -10.60 13.03 -11.02
C LYS A 43 -9.71 12.85 -9.79
N VAL A 44 -9.95 11.78 -9.04
CA VAL A 44 -9.08 11.41 -7.91
C VAL A 44 -7.84 10.70 -8.44
N ILE A 45 -6.67 11.29 -8.22
CA ILE A 45 -5.38 10.74 -8.65
C ILE A 45 -4.59 10.28 -7.43
N ALA A 46 -4.42 8.97 -7.28
CA ALA A 46 -3.72 8.36 -6.16
C ALA A 46 -2.19 8.27 -6.37
N SER A 47 -1.43 8.26 -5.27
CA SER A 47 0.02 8.05 -5.27
C SER A 47 0.44 6.63 -5.68
N GLY A 48 -0.42 5.66 -5.47
CA GLY A 48 -0.22 4.26 -5.80
C GLY A 48 -1.50 3.44 -5.56
N ARG A 49 -1.51 2.24 -6.11
CA ARG A 49 -2.61 1.28 -5.95
C ARG A 49 -2.34 0.39 -4.75
N THR A 50 -3.39 -0.06 -4.08
CA THR A 50 -3.34 -1.19 -3.18
C THR A 50 -4.25 -2.30 -3.71
N ASP A 51 -3.81 -3.56 -3.55
CA ASP A 51 -4.59 -4.72 -3.94
C ASP A 51 -5.83 -4.91 -3.03
N LYS A 52 -6.76 -5.79 -3.42
CA LYS A 52 -7.90 -6.21 -2.59
C LYS A 52 -7.43 -6.64 -1.21
N GLY A 53 -8.08 -6.15 -0.16
CA GLY A 53 -7.80 -6.46 1.23
C GLY A 53 -6.57 -5.79 1.83
N VAL A 54 -5.81 -5.01 1.06
CA VAL A 54 -4.63 -4.26 1.54
C VAL A 54 -5.07 -2.92 2.13
N HIS A 55 -4.55 -2.59 3.31
CA HIS A 55 -4.87 -1.37 4.04
C HIS A 55 -3.97 -0.20 3.68
N ALA A 56 -4.34 0.98 4.18
CA ALA A 56 -3.45 2.13 4.20
C ALA A 56 -3.63 2.94 5.49
N THR A 57 -2.52 3.44 6.02
CA THR A 57 -2.51 4.45 7.09
C THR A 57 -2.03 5.81 6.59
N GLY A 58 -1.55 5.88 5.35
CA GLY A 58 -1.00 7.10 4.76
C GLY A 58 -1.01 7.11 3.24
N GLN A 59 -2.12 6.70 2.61
CA GLN A 59 -2.34 6.87 1.17
C GLN A 59 -2.53 8.36 0.87
N VAL A 60 -1.97 8.84 -0.24
CA VAL A 60 -2.16 10.21 -0.70
C VAL A 60 -2.81 10.21 -2.07
N CYS A 61 -3.81 11.06 -2.25
CA CYS A 61 -4.36 11.39 -3.56
C CYS A 61 -4.45 12.91 -3.74
N HIS A 62 -4.57 13.38 -4.97
CA HIS A 62 -4.89 14.78 -5.22
C HIS A 62 -6.18 14.91 -6.03
N ILE A 63 -6.83 16.05 -5.83
CA ILE A 63 -8.08 16.46 -6.49
C ILE A 63 -8.01 17.95 -6.85
N GLU A 64 -8.88 18.36 -7.78
CA GLU A 64 -9.13 19.78 -8.06
C GLU A 64 -10.39 20.20 -7.33
N LEU A 65 -10.29 21.23 -6.47
CA LEU A 65 -11.42 21.80 -5.76
C LEU A 65 -11.98 23.02 -6.50
N PRO A 66 -13.33 23.13 -6.60
CA PRO A 66 -13.98 24.35 -7.06
C PRO A 66 -13.79 25.49 -6.05
N PRO A 67 -13.99 26.77 -6.47
CA PRO A 67 -13.73 27.93 -5.63
C PRO A 67 -14.55 27.98 -4.32
N PHE A 68 -15.75 27.43 -4.31
CA PHE A 68 -16.64 27.44 -3.14
C PHE A 68 -16.18 26.49 -2.02
N TRP A 69 -15.25 25.56 -2.27
CA TRP A 69 -14.57 24.74 -1.26
C TRP A 69 -13.22 25.37 -0.89
N SER A 70 -13.23 26.60 -0.34
CA SER A 70 -12.01 27.28 0.11
C SER A 70 -11.56 26.88 1.52
N ASP A 71 -12.51 26.52 2.39
CA ASP A 71 -12.24 26.03 3.76
C ASP A 71 -11.94 24.53 3.75
N LEU A 72 -10.64 24.21 3.85
CA LEU A 72 -10.16 22.81 3.80
C LEU A 72 -10.45 22.02 5.08
N ASP A 73 -10.56 22.69 6.23
CA ASP A 73 -10.91 22.03 7.50
C ASP A 73 -12.38 21.65 7.50
N LYS A 74 -13.24 22.54 7.02
CA LYS A 74 -14.66 22.23 6.79
C LYS A 74 -14.84 21.09 5.80
N LEU A 75 -14.11 21.08 4.67
CA LEU A 75 -14.14 19.99 3.71
C LEU A 75 -13.74 18.68 4.36
N LYS A 76 -12.63 18.67 5.12
CA LYS A 76 -12.18 17.46 5.84
C LYS A 76 -13.24 16.93 6.80
N LYS A 77 -13.89 17.81 7.55
CA LYS A 77 -14.97 17.46 8.49
C LYS A 77 -16.13 16.82 7.76
N VAL A 78 -16.67 17.47 6.73
CA VAL A 78 -17.79 16.96 5.91
C VAL A 78 -17.44 15.62 5.28
N LEU A 79 -16.24 15.47 4.69
CA LEU A 79 -15.79 14.19 4.12
C LEU A 79 -15.83 13.06 5.16
N ASN A 80 -15.35 13.31 6.39
CA ASN A 80 -15.31 12.27 7.42
C ASN A 80 -16.69 11.98 8.04
N GLU A 81 -17.62 12.92 8.01
CA GLU A 81 -19.00 12.70 8.44
C GLU A 81 -19.80 11.83 7.44
N MET A 82 -19.47 11.93 6.15
CA MET A 82 -20.18 11.21 5.07
C MET A 82 -19.50 9.91 4.64
N LEU A 83 -18.18 9.78 4.83
CA LEU A 83 -17.46 8.56 4.48
C LEU A 83 -17.82 7.39 5.41
N PRO A 84 -17.84 6.15 4.90
CA PRO A 84 -18.01 4.97 5.75
C PRO A 84 -16.86 4.88 6.77
N PRO A 85 -17.07 4.25 7.96
CA PRO A 85 -16.05 4.13 9.00
C PRO A 85 -14.74 3.44 8.55
N SER A 86 -14.80 2.73 7.42
CA SER A 86 -13.65 2.07 6.82
C SER A 86 -12.69 3.00 6.05
N ILE A 87 -13.07 4.27 5.82
CA ILE A 87 -12.24 5.29 5.17
C ILE A 87 -12.20 6.55 6.04
N HIS A 88 -11.01 7.12 6.25
CA HIS A 88 -10.86 8.35 7.01
C HIS A 88 -9.87 9.31 6.33
N VAL A 89 -10.28 10.55 6.15
CA VAL A 89 -9.45 11.65 5.64
C VAL A 89 -8.68 12.26 6.81
N LYS A 90 -7.38 11.97 6.88
CA LYS A 90 -6.48 12.45 7.95
C LYS A 90 -6.11 13.91 7.78
N ASN A 91 -5.90 14.32 6.53
CA ASN A 91 -5.46 15.67 6.22
C ASN A 91 -5.91 16.09 4.81
N VAL A 92 -6.23 17.37 4.65
CA VAL A 92 -6.46 18.03 3.35
C VAL A 92 -5.57 19.26 3.33
N LYS A 93 -4.76 19.44 2.30
CA LYS A 93 -3.90 20.60 2.16
C LYS A 93 -3.85 21.09 0.72
N SER A 94 -3.77 22.41 0.54
CA SER A 94 -3.45 23.01 -0.76
C SER A 94 -2.04 22.64 -1.17
N VAL A 95 -1.84 22.41 -2.46
CA VAL A 95 -0.54 22.06 -3.07
C VAL A 95 -0.37 22.81 -4.39
N ASP A 96 0.86 22.88 -4.86
CA ASP A 96 1.18 23.51 -6.14
C ASP A 96 0.41 22.88 -7.30
N LYS A 97 0.15 23.66 -8.32
CA LYS A 97 -0.56 23.20 -9.54
C LYS A 97 0.17 22.03 -10.24
N ASP A 98 1.49 21.98 -10.13
CA ASP A 98 2.32 20.92 -10.72
C ASP A 98 2.44 19.68 -9.84
N PHE A 99 1.95 19.73 -8.61
CA PHE A 99 1.96 18.55 -7.73
C PHE A 99 1.13 17.42 -8.34
N HIS A 100 1.76 16.26 -8.49
CA HIS A 100 1.09 15.05 -8.95
C HIS A 100 1.29 13.93 -7.94
N ALA A 101 0.21 13.47 -7.27
CA ALA A 101 0.30 12.49 -6.18
C ALA A 101 1.11 11.23 -6.51
N ARG A 102 1.09 10.78 -7.78
CA ARG A 102 1.86 9.61 -8.22
C ARG A 102 3.28 9.94 -8.63
N TYR A 103 3.47 10.97 -9.46
CA TYR A 103 4.76 11.23 -10.11
C TYR A 103 5.68 12.10 -9.26
N SER A 104 5.14 12.98 -8.40
CA SER A 104 5.94 13.75 -7.45
C SER A 104 6.40 12.92 -6.24
N ALA A 105 5.84 11.70 -6.05
CA ALA A 105 6.20 10.85 -4.93
C ALA A 105 7.59 10.21 -5.12
N LYS A 106 8.51 10.55 -4.22
CA LYS A 106 9.90 10.04 -4.20
C LYS A 106 10.00 8.66 -3.60
N LYS A 107 9.24 8.40 -2.50
CA LYS A 107 9.31 7.12 -1.80
C LYS A 107 7.94 6.65 -1.33
N ARG A 108 7.75 5.33 -1.29
CA ARG A 108 6.58 4.63 -0.74
C ARG A 108 7.06 3.74 0.38
N VAL A 109 6.38 3.83 1.53
CA VAL A 109 6.68 3.02 2.71
C VAL A 109 5.52 2.09 2.96
N TYR A 110 5.82 0.80 3.05
CA TYR A 110 4.86 -0.23 3.42
C TYR A 110 5.30 -0.92 4.70
N ARG A 111 4.32 -1.36 5.48
CA ARG A 111 4.52 -2.20 6.66
C ARG A 111 3.67 -3.45 6.54
N TYR A 112 4.20 -4.55 7.06
CA TYR A 112 3.49 -5.80 7.15
C TYR A 112 3.55 -6.33 8.57
N PHE A 113 2.38 -6.66 9.13
CA PHE A 113 2.26 -7.10 10.52
C PHE A 113 1.99 -8.59 10.59
N ILE A 114 2.79 -9.28 11.38
CA ILE A 114 2.67 -10.71 11.67
C ILE A 114 2.58 -10.89 13.18
N LYS A 115 1.74 -11.83 13.63
CA LYS A 115 1.65 -12.29 15.00
C LYS A 115 1.93 -13.80 15.07
N GLU A 116 2.81 -14.20 15.99
CA GLU A 116 3.21 -15.62 16.18
C GLU A 116 2.22 -16.34 17.09
N GLU A 117 0.96 -16.29 16.77
CA GLU A 117 -0.14 -16.86 17.55
C GLU A 117 -1.15 -17.53 16.62
N SER A 118 -2.09 -18.25 17.20
CA SER A 118 -3.29 -18.70 16.51
C SER A 118 -4.14 -17.50 16.09
N SER A 119 -4.91 -17.68 15.04
CA SER A 119 -5.81 -16.67 14.50
C SER A 119 -6.80 -16.17 15.56
N ASN A 120 -6.98 -14.84 15.62
CA ASN A 120 -7.95 -14.16 16.46
C ASN A 120 -8.99 -13.45 15.57
N PRO A 121 -10.29 -13.77 15.66
CA PRO A 121 -11.31 -13.20 14.77
C PRO A 121 -11.43 -11.68 14.86
N PHE A 122 -11.08 -11.06 15.99
CA PHE A 122 -11.12 -9.61 16.17
C PHE A 122 -9.93 -8.85 15.55
N GLU A 123 -8.84 -9.56 15.24
CA GLU A 123 -7.63 -8.98 14.64
C GLU A 123 -7.34 -9.53 13.23
N ASN A 124 -8.03 -10.60 12.83
CA ASN A 124 -7.72 -11.34 11.60
C ASN A 124 -7.86 -10.51 10.32
N ASP A 125 -8.66 -9.47 10.34
CA ASP A 125 -8.77 -8.54 9.22
C ASP A 125 -7.54 -7.62 9.06
N PHE A 126 -6.74 -7.46 10.12
CA PHE A 126 -5.70 -6.44 10.21
C PHE A 126 -4.28 -6.99 10.33
N ILE A 127 -4.14 -8.27 10.65
CA ILE A 127 -2.86 -8.89 10.98
C ILE A 127 -2.80 -10.29 10.36
N THR A 128 -1.62 -10.68 9.90
CA THR A 128 -1.38 -12.07 9.48
C THR A 128 -0.90 -12.90 10.65
N PHE A 129 -1.64 -13.96 10.97
CA PHE A 129 -1.27 -14.91 12.01
C PHE A 129 -0.48 -16.07 11.41
N LEU A 130 0.69 -16.34 11.99
CA LEU A 130 1.59 -17.43 11.61
C LEU A 130 2.13 -18.08 12.88
N PRO A 131 1.55 -19.21 13.34
CA PRO A 131 1.91 -19.84 14.62
C PRO A 131 3.37 -20.27 14.75
N SER A 132 4.04 -20.48 13.64
CA SER A 132 5.47 -20.83 13.61
C SER A 132 6.18 -20.07 12.52
N ILE A 133 7.14 -19.22 12.92
CA ILE A 133 7.92 -18.39 12.00
C ILE A 133 9.36 -18.24 12.49
N ASP A 134 10.33 -18.43 11.61
CA ASP A 134 11.72 -18.13 11.88
C ASP A 134 12.00 -16.63 11.71
N SER A 135 11.73 -15.86 12.76
CA SER A 135 11.90 -14.40 12.73
C SER A 135 13.35 -13.98 12.53
N LYS A 136 14.34 -14.74 13.07
CA LYS A 136 15.76 -14.45 12.87
C LYS A 136 16.17 -14.59 11.41
N ARG A 137 15.68 -15.63 10.72
CA ARG A 137 15.90 -15.80 9.28
C ARG A 137 15.27 -14.67 8.48
N ILE A 138 14.06 -14.23 8.84
CA ILE A 138 13.40 -13.10 8.18
C ILE A 138 14.19 -11.81 8.39
N GLU A 139 14.61 -11.50 9.61
CA GLU A 139 15.42 -10.32 9.95
C GLU A 139 16.72 -10.27 9.16
N LYS A 140 17.37 -11.41 8.94
CA LYS A 140 18.57 -11.54 8.12
C LYS A 140 18.26 -11.37 6.64
N ASN A 141 17.29 -12.12 6.12
CA ASN A 141 17.06 -12.23 4.68
C ASN A 141 16.31 -11.03 4.08
N ILE A 142 15.57 -10.27 4.88
CA ILE A 142 14.85 -9.08 4.39
C ILE A 142 15.81 -8.05 3.79
N LYS A 143 17.04 -8.00 4.27
CA LYS A 143 18.09 -7.11 3.78
C LYS A 143 18.54 -7.41 2.36
N LEU A 144 18.36 -8.65 1.88
CA LEU A 144 18.71 -9.04 0.51
C LEU A 144 17.94 -8.26 -0.56
N PHE A 145 16.79 -7.68 -0.21
CA PHE A 145 15.99 -6.89 -1.14
C PHE A 145 16.48 -5.43 -1.28
N GLU A 146 17.39 -4.95 -0.42
CA GLU A 146 17.92 -3.58 -0.52
C GLU A 146 18.79 -3.42 -1.77
N GLY A 147 18.73 -2.24 -2.40
CA GLY A 147 19.42 -1.95 -3.64
C GLY A 147 18.50 -1.93 -4.86
N GLU A 148 19.13 -1.87 -6.02
CA GLU A 148 18.46 -1.94 -7.32
C GLU A 148 18.45 -3.38 -7.83
N HIS A 149 17.25 -3.89 -8.12
CA HIS A 149 17.04 -5.25 -8.61
C HIS A 149 15.95 -5.30 -9.69
N ASP A 150 16.01 -6.33 -10.54
CA ASP A 150 14.91 -6.70 -11.43
C ASP A 150 13.90 -7.59 -10.68
N PHE A 151 12.77 -7.01 -10.28
CA PHE A 151 11.71 -7.70 -9.54
C PHE A 151 10.71 -8.46 -10.44
N LYS A 152 11.08 -8.85 -11.68
CA LYS A 152 10.16 -9.55 -12.61
C LYS A 152 9.59 -10.84 -12.04
N TYR A 153 10.34 -11.56 -11.16
CA TYR A 153 9.86 -12.78 -10.49
C TYR A 153 9.13 -12.50 -9.17
N PHE A 154 9.05 -11.23 -8.75
CA PHE A 154 8.30 -10.77 -7.59
C PHE A 154 7.08 -9.93 -7.98
N MET A 155 6.49 -10.15 -9.14
CA MET A 155 5.31 -9.42 -9.58
C MET A 155 4.21 -10.35 -10.09
N LYS A 156 2.94 -9.93 -9.91
CA LYS A 156 1.80 -10.56 -10.57
C LYS A 156 1.74 -10.05 -12.02
N ARG A 157 1.68 -10.96 -13.00
CA ARG A 157 1.55 -10.63 -14.43
C ARG A 157 0.25 -9.89 -14.76
N GLY A 158 0.17 -9.28 -15.93
CA GLY A 158 -1.02 -8.61 -16.44
C GLY A 158 -1.11 -7.12 -16.09
N SER A 159 0.04 -6.45 -15.96
CA SER A 159 0.12 -4.98 -15.87
C SER A 159 1.03 -4.47 -16.99
N ASP A 160 0.58 -3.44 -17.71
CA ASP A 160 1.47 -2.69 -18.61
C ASP A 160 2.45 -1.88 -17.77
N ILE A 161 3.70 -2.27 -17.80
CA ILE A 161 4.79 -1.63 -17.06
C ILE A 161 5.98 -1.44 -17.98
N ASN A 162 6.61 -0.27 -17.89
CA ASN A 162 7.78 0.06 -18.71
C ASN A 162 9.06 -0.62 -18.19
N SER A 163 9.13 -0.97 -16.91
CA SER A 163 10.30 -1.57 -16.28
C SER A 163 9.92 -2.36 -15.04
N THR A 164 10.60 -3.48 -14.82
CA THR A 164 10.52 -4.30 -13.59
C THR A 164 11.59 -3.95 -12.56
N ILE A 165 12.54 -3.07 -12.93
CA ILE A 165 13.61 -2.61 -12.04
C ILE A 165 13.03 -1.68 -10.98
N ARG A 166 13.37 -1.92 -9.71
CA ARG A 166 13.01 -1.05 -8.57
C ARG A 166 14.20 -0.90 -7.64
N VAL A 167 14.24 0.25 -6.97
CA VAL A 167 15.24 0.53 -5.93
C VAL A 167 14.56 0.47 -4.57
N ILE A 168 14.92 -0.52 -3.76
CA ILE A 168 14.51 -0.59 -2.37
C ILE A 168 15.58 0.09 -1.53
N TYR A 169 15.23 1.24 -0.94
CA TYR A 169 16.15 2.06 -0.14
C TYR A 169 16.39 1.48 1.25
N LYS A 170 15.37 0.82 1.80
CA LYS A 170 15.43 0.26 3.15
C LYS A 170 14.42 -0.87 3.31
N SER A 171 14.88 -1.98 3.86
CA SER A 171 14.05 -3.11 4.29
C SER A 171 14.56 -3.68 5.59
N TYR A 172 13.68 -3.86 6.58
CA TYR A 172 14.05 -4.40 7.88
C TYR A 172 12.82 -4.97 8.59
N ALA A 173 13.07 -5.90 9.50
CA ALA A 173 12.07 -6.43 10.41
C ALA A 173 12.45 -6.08 11.85
N TYR A 174 11.44 -5.95 12.72
CA TYR A 174 11.61 -5.70 14.15
C TYR A 174 10.40 -6.20 14.92
N ARG A 175 10.60 -6.47 16.20
CA ARG A 175 9.51 -6.83 17.12
C ARG A 175 8.97 -5.58 17.83
N TYR A 176 7.66 -5.47 17.89
CA TYR A 176 6.98 -4.37 18.59
C TYR A 176 5.65 -4.85 19.16
N LYS A 177 5.49 -4.79 20.50
CA LYS A 177 4.24 -5.15 21.21
C LYS A 177 3.64 -6.49 20.76
N GLY A 178 4.47 -7.54 20.65
CA GLY A 178 4.03 -8.88 20.25
C GLY A 178 3.91 -9.09 18.73
N TYR A 179 4.09 -8.05 17.92
CA TYR A 179 4.11 -8.16 16.47
C TYR A 179 5.52 -8.26 15.91
N ILE A 180 5.67 -9.00 14.82
CA ILE A 180 6.80 -8.86 13.90
C ILE A 180 6.36 -7.90 12.81
N VAL A 181 7.08 -6.80 12.65
CA VAL A 181 6.80 -5.76 11.67
C VAL A 181 7.88 -5.75 10.62
N LEU A 182 7.49 -6.02 9.36
CA LEU A 182 8.38 -5.90 8.21
C LEU A 182 8.14 -4.54 7.56
N ASN A 183 9.20 -3.78 7.33
CA ASN A 183 9.14 -2.45 6.71
C ASN A 183 9.90 -2.44 5.40
N PHE A 184 9.30 -1.83 4.37
CA PHE A 184 9.89 -1.65 3.04
C PHE A 184 9.72 -0.21 2.58
N GLU A 185 10.82 0.42 2.14
CA GLU A 185 10.84 1.76 1.56
C GLU A 185 11.51 1.70 0.19
N ALA A 186 10.81 2.15 -0.87
CA ALA A 186 11.29 2.11 -2.25
C ALA A 186 10.83 3.31 -3.08
N ASN A 187 11.43 3.49 -4.27
CA ASN A 187 10.97 4.44 -5.28
C ASN A 187 9.58 4.07 -5.82
N GLY A 188 9.24 2.80 -5.83
CA GLY A 188 7.96 2.25 -6.25
C GLY A 188 7.93 0.74 -6.06
N PHE A 189 6.75 0.16 -6.19
CA PHE A 189 6.55 -1.28 -6.13
C PHE A 189 5.70 -1.74 -7.31
N LEU A 190 5.98 -2.96 -7.79
CA LEU A 190 5.18 -3.64 -8.79
C LEU A 190 3.91 -4.25 -8.16
N ARG A 191 2.99 -4.69 -8.99
CA ARG A 191 1.76 -5.35 -8.53
C ARG A 191 2.08 -6.57 -7.68
N SER A 192 1.55 -6.62 -6.45
CA SER A 192 1.75 -7.68 -5.45
C SER A 192 3.21 -7.92 -5.03
N GLN A 193 4.16 -7.04 -5.41
CA GLN A 193 5.60 -7.23 -5.16
C GLN A 193 5.90 -7.48 -3.69
N ILE A 194 5.44 -6.63 -2.79
CA ILE A 194 5.73 -6.75 -1.35
C ILE A 194 5.22 -8.09 -0.81
N ARG A 195 4.02 -8.48 -1.19
CA ARG A 195 3.44 -9.75 -0.75
C ARG A 195 4.22 -10.97 -1.27
N LEU A 196 4.78 -10.89 -2.48
CA LEU A 196 5.66 -11.93 -3.03
C LEU A 196 7.02 -11.93 -2.34
N MET A 197 7.61 -10.76 -2.04
CA MET A 197 8.84 -10.67 -1.24
C MET A 197 8.66 -11.29 0.14
N ILE A 198 7.54 -11.01 0.81
CA ILE A 198 7.21 -11.62 2.11
C ILE A 198 6.99 -13.13 1.95
N GLY A 199 6.30 -13.57 0.91
CA GLY A 199 6.13 -14.99 0.61
C GLY A 199 7.49 -15.70 0.42
N ALA A 200 8.47 -15.04 -0.21
CA ALA A 200 9.84 -15.55 -0.32
C ALA A 200 10.52 -15.63 1.05
N LEU A 201 10.44 -14.59 1.88
CA LEU A 201 11.00 -14.60 3.24
C LEU A 201 10.45 -15.75 4.10
N LEU A 202 9.19 -16.10 3.91
CA LEU A 202 8.54 -17.19 4.64
C LEU A 202 8.95 -18.58 4.17
N LYS A 203 9.34 -18.74 2.89
CA LYS A 203 9.55 -20.05 2.28
C LYS A 203 10.98 -20.37 1.83
N LEU A 204 11.69 -19.36 1.32
CA LEU A 204 12.97 -19.56 0.65
C LEU A 204 14.15 -19.32 1.62
N ASN A 205 15.27 -19.97 1.34
CA ASN A 205 16.54 -19.64 1.97
C ASN A 205 17.23 -18.46 1.26
N SER A 206 18.36 -17.99 1.79
CA SER A 206 19.08 -16.82 1.25
C SER A 206 19.54 -17.01 -0.19
N ASN A 207 20.01 -18.21 -0.55
CA ASN A 207 20.52 -18.51 -1.89
C ASN A 207 19.38 -18.49 -2.91
N GLU A 208 18.23 -19.09 -2.58
CA GLU A 208 17.04 -19.11 -3.43
C GLU A 208 16.46 -17.70 -3.64
N ILE A 209 16.50 -16.83 -2.61
CA ILE A 209 16.09 -15.42 -2.75
C ILE A 209 17.04 -14.71 -3.72
N ASN A 210 18.35 -14.89 -3.60
CA ASN A 210 19.33 -14.31 -4.51
C ASN A 210 19.16 -14.82 -5.95
N GLU A 211 19.01 -16.12 -6.16
CA GLU A 211 18.72 -16.67 -7.50
C GLU A 211 17.51 -16.02 -8.15
N GLN A 212 16.47 -15.74 -7.35
CA GLN A 212 15.24 -15.10 -7.84
C GLN A 212 15.42 -13.59 -8.10
N LEU A 213 16.21 -12.88 -7.28
CA LEU A 213 16.58 -11.47 -7.49
C LEU A 213 17.49 -11.29 -8.71
N GLU A 214 18.44 -12.20 -8.91
CA GLU A 214 19.34 -12.25 -10.07
C GLU A 214 18.65 -12.77 -11.33
N CYS A 215 17.37 -13.08 -11.25
CA CYS A 215 16.57 -13.63 -12.35
C CYS A 215 17.08 -14.97 -12.93
N LYS A 216 17.87 -15.71 -12.16
CA LYS A 216 18.38 -17.04 -12.54
C LYS A 216 17.29 -18.12 -12.49
N LYS A 217 16.44 -18.07 -11.43
CA LYS A 217 15.38 -19.07 -11.23
C LYS A 217 14.13 -18.44 -10.61
N ASN A 218 12.96 -18.87 -11.09
CA ASN A 218 11.68 -18.51 -10.49
C ASN A 218 11.18 -19.64 -9.58
N HIS A 219 11.24 -19.44 -8.28
CA HIS A 219 10.82 -20.40 -7.25
C HIS A 219 9.30 -20.49 -7.07
N LYS A 220 8.50 -19.83 -7.93
CA LYS A 220 7.02 -19.89 -7.95
C LYS A 220 6.37 -19.68 -6.58
N ILE A 221 6.82 -18.67 -5.85
CA ILE A 221 6.30 -18.30 -4.53
C ILE A 221 4.87 -17.79 -4.63
N LYS A 222 4.08 -18.08 -3.57
CA LYS A 222 2.76 -17.49 -3.40
C LYS A 222 2.86 -16.16 -2.66
N PRO A 223 2.04 -15.16 -2.99
CA PRO A 223 2.00 -13.91 -2.24
C PRO A 223 1.49 -14.15 -0.82
N ALA A 224 2.11 -13.51 0.16
CA ALA A 224 1.62 -13.49 1.55
C ALA A 224 0.19 -12.94 1.63
N PRO A 225 -0.58 -13.24 2.69
CA PRO A 225 -1.92 -12.68 2.91
C PRO A 225 -1.96 -11.16 2.80
N CYS A 226 -3.10 -10.59 2.42
CA CYS A 226 -3.24 -9.14 2.22
C CYS A 226 -3.51 -8.37 3.52
N ASN A 227 -4.17 -9.02 4.46
CA ASN A 227 -4.64 -8.45 5.73
C ASN A 227 -3.53 -7.89 6.65
N GLY A 228 -2.29 -8.35 6.54
CA GLY A 228 -1.17 -7.77 7.27
C GLY A 228 -0.49 -6.58 6.57
N LEU A 229 -0.85 -6.24 5.32
CA LEU A 229 -0.14 -5.25 4.51
C LEU A 229 -0.78 -3.87 4.56
N TYR A 230 0.05 -2.85 4.82
CA TYR A 230 -0.34 -1.45 4.92
C TYR A 230 0.54 -0.54 4.07
N LEU A 231 -0.07 0.27 3.22
CA LEU A 231 0.60 1.46 2.69
C LEU A 231 0.70 2.49 3.82
N ALA A 232 1.90 2.60 4.42
CA ALA A 232 2.09 3.36 5.65
C ALA A 232 2.32 4.85 5.42
N LYS A 233 3.10 5.21 4.37
CA LYS A 233 3.46 6.60 4.10
C LYS A 233 3.92 6.80 2.66
N ILE A 234 3.62 7.96 2.11
CA ILE A 234 4.21 8.50 0.87
C ILE A 234 5.10 9.67 1.25
N LYS A 235 6.30 9.72 0.67
CA LYS A 235 7.25 10.85 0.84
C LYS A 235 7.41 11.57 -0.50
N TYR A 236 7.27 12.88 -0.46
CA TYR A 236 7.39 13.79 -1.61
C TYR A 236 8.67 14.60 -1.55
#